data_de4e393bc4dea41643412fc3ea9636d3
#
_entry.id   de4e393bc4dea41643412fc3ea9636d3
#
_cell.length_a   1.000
_cell.length_b   1.000
_cell.length_c   1.000
_cell.angle_alpha   90.00
_cell.angle_beta   90.00
_cell.angle_gamma   90.00
#
_symmetry.space_group_name_H-M   'P 1'
#
loop_
_entity.id
_entity.type
_entity.pdbx_description
1 polymer ?
#
loop_
_entity_poly.entity_id
_entity_poly.type
_entity_poly.pdbx_seq_one_letter_code
_entity_poly.pdbx_strand_id
1 'polypeptide(L)'
;MRVYLGSDHAGFELKAALIKWLATAGHEAVDCGPAGYDPQDDYPVYVMRAATGVAGDPGSLGIVIGGSGNGEQIASNKVPGIRAALAWTTETAQLARQHNDANVLSLGARMYPLDDALGFARVFVETAFSGEARHARRLGMIADYEKTGQLPPLPEAG
;
A
#
# COMPACT_ATOMS: atom_id res chain seq x y z
N MET A 1 -14.24 0.18 6.56
CA MET A 1 -13.31 1.28 6.28
C MET A 1 -13.27 1.55 4.79
N ARG A 2 -12.66 2.66 4.37
CA ARG A 2 -12.45 2.97 2.96
C ARG A 2 -11.10 2.44 2.49
N VAL A 3 -11.05 1.86 1.29
CA VAL A 3 -9.83 1.34 0.67
C VAL A 3 -9.71 1.93 -0.74
N TYR A 4 -8.62 2.66 -0.97
CA TYR A 4 -8.31 3.29 -2.26
C TYR A 4 -7.52 2.32 -3.13
N LEU A 5 -7.92 2.13 -4.40
CA LEU A 5 -7.25 1.24 -5.33
C LEU A 5 -6.79 1.99 -6.58
N GLY A 6 -5.56 1.73 -6.99
CA GLY A 6 -5.02 2.23 -8.26
C GLY A 6 -4.17 1.14 -8.92
N SER A 7 -4.25 1.03 -10.24
CA SER A 7 -3.43 0.07 -10.99
C SER A 7 -3.06 0.64 -12.36
N ASP A 8 -2.13 -0.02 -13.04
CA ASP A 8 -2.02 0.06 -14.49
C ASP A 8 -2.75 -1.12 -15.16
N HIS A 9 -2.55 -1.29 -16.46
CA HIS A 9 -3.11 -2.39 -17.25
C HIS A 9 -2.75 -3.77 -16.70
N ALA A 10 -1.55 -3.96 -16.14
CA ALA A 10 -1.12 -5.25 -15.59
C ALA A 10 -1.93 -5.65 -14.35
N GLY A 11 -2.37 -4.67 -13.55
CA GLY A 11 -3.16 -4.87 -12.35
C GLY A 11 -4.68 -4.78 -12.56
N PHE A 12 -5.15 -4.55 -13.78
CA PHE A 12 -6.57 -4.25 -14.05
C PHE A 12 -7.54 -5.33 -13.57
N GLU A 13 -7.25 -6.59 -13.88
CA GLU A 13 -8.09 -7.72 -13.47
C GLU A 13 -8.04 -7.96 -11.95
N LEU A 14 -6.85 -7.89 -11.36
CA LEU A 14 -6.67 -8.04 -9.92
C LEU A 14 -7.39 -6.91 -9.15
N LYS A 15 -7.33 -5.66 -9.64
CA LYS A 15 -8.08 -4.55 -9.06
C LYS A 15 -9.58 -4.81 -9.07
N ALA A 16 -10.12 -5.28 -10.19
CA ALA A 16 -11.54 -5.60 -10.28
C ALA A 16 -11.97 -6.72 -9.31
N ALA A 17 -11.12 -7.73 -9.12
CA ALA A 17 -11.37 -8.81 -8.16
C ALA A 17 -11.32 -8.30 -6.71
N LEU A 18 -10.36 -7.42 -6.39
CA LEU A 18 -10.23 -6.79 -5.07
C LEU A 18 -11.43 -5.91 -4.73
N ILE A 19 -11.92 -5.10 -5.67
CA ILE A 19 -13.13 -4.28 -5.48
C ILE A 19 -14.33 -5.15 -5.11
N LYS A 20 -14.52 -6.26 -5.79
CA LYS A 20 -15.61 -7.21 -5.49
C LYS A 20 -15.45 -7.82 -4.10
N TRP A 21 -14.24 -8.26 -3.76
CA TRP A 21 -13.97 -8.82 -2.45
C TRP A 21 -14.19 -7.79 -1.33
N LEU A 22 -13.68 -6.57 -1.46
CA LEU A 22 -13.86 -5.51 -0.48
C LEU A 22 -15.34 -5.22 -0.20
N ALA A 23 -16.16 -5.17 -1.25
CA ALA A 23 -17.60 -4.98 -1.09
C ALA A 23 -18.24 -6.11 -0.28
N THR A 24 -17.86 -7.38 -0.53
CA THR A 24 -18.39 -8.52 0.24
C THR A 24 -17.87 -8.53 1.69
N ALA A 25 -16.69 -7.98 1.94
CA ALA A 25 -16.11 -7.86 3.28
C ALA A 25 -16.62 -6.62 4.06
N GLY A 26 -17.53 -5.84 3.50
CA GLY A 26 -18.12 -4.67 4.15
C GLY A 26 -17.22 -3.43 4.14
N HIS A 27 -16.29 -3.36 3.20
CA HIS A 27 -15.44 -2.20 2.97
C HIS A 27 -15.92 -1.37 1.77
N GLU A 28 -15.66 -0.07 1.80
CA GLU A 28 -15.91 0.84 0.68
C GLU A 28 -14.65 0.90 -0.19
N ALA A 29 -14.74 0.40 -1.42
CA ALA A 29 -13.67 0.49 -2.40
C ALA A 29 -13.76 1.81 -3.18
N VAL A 30 -12.68 2.58 -3.20
CA VAL A 30 -12.56 3.80 -4.01
C VAL A 30 -11.62 3.51 -5.18
N ASP A 31 -12.18 3.37 -6.38
CA ASP A 31 -11.42 3.09 -7.59
C ASP A 31 -10.80 4.38 -8.14
N CYS A 32 -9.47 4.47 -8.09
CA CYS A 32 -8.68 5.59 -8.60
C CYS A 32 -8.22 5.40 -10.05
N GLY A 33 -8.69 4.35 -10.71
CA GLY A 33 -8.43 4.07 -12.12
C GLY A 33 -7.40 2.96 -12.37
N PRO A 34 -7.25 2.60 -13.66
CA PRO A 34 -8.00 3.09 -14.80
C PRO A 34 -9.44 2.54 -14.83
N ALA A 35 -10.35 3.29 -15.44
CA ALA A 35 -11.74 2.86 -15.65
C ALA A 35 -11.88 1.86 -16.80
N GLY A 36 -10.93 1.86 -17.72
CA GLY A 36 -10.86 0.97 -18.88
C GLY A 36 -9.45 0.44 -19.08
N TYR A 37 -9.34 -0.70 -19.76
CA TYR A 37 -8.05 -1.31 -20.07
C TYR A 37 -7.35 -0.55 -21.21
N ASP A 38 -6.11 -0.09 -20.96
CA ASP A 38 -5.20 0.47 -21.96
C ASP A 38 -3.83 -0.17 -21.76
N PRO A 39 -3.32 -0.98 -22.73
CA PRO A 39 -2.05 -1.68 -22.58
C PRO A 39 -0.81 -0.76 -22.52
N GLN A 40 -0.97 0.54 -22.73
CA GLN A 40 0.11 1.53 -22.73
C GLN A 40 -0.02 2.56 -21.62
N ASP A 41 -0.93 2.36 -20.65
CA ASP A 41 -1.12 3.29 -19.55
C ASP A 41 0.06 3.30 -18.57
N ASP A 42 0.22 4.42 -17.88
CA ASP A 42 1.31 4.66 -16.94
C ASP A 42 0.80 4.55 -15.49
N TYR A 43 1.36 3.61 -14.71
CA TYR A 43 0.96 3.36 -13.31
C TYR A 43 0.99 4.59 -12.40
N PRO A 44 1.94 5.56 -12.50
CA PRO A 44 1.98 6.70 -11.57
C PRO A 44 0.70 7.51 -11.57
N VAL A 45 0.02 7.58 -12.71
CA VAL A 45 -1.25 8.34 -12.87
C VAL A 45 -2.30 7.87 -11.87
N TYR A 46 -2.39 6.58 -11.62
CA TYR A 46 -3.44 5.97 -10.79
C TYR A 46 -2.99 5.71 -9.36
N VAL A 47 -1.78 5.16 -9.21
CA VAL A 47 -1.30 4.76 -7.88
C VAL A 47 -1.02 5.95 -6.97
N MET A 48 -0.53 7.07 -7.52
CA MET A 48 -0.34 8.29 -6.73
C MET A 48 -1.67 8.93 -6.33
N ARG A 49 -2.75 8.78 -7.12
CA ARG A 49 -4.10 9.20 -6.73
C ARG A 49 -4.63 8.38 -5.56
N ALA A 50 -4.45 7.05 -5.62
CA ALA A 50 -4.82 6.18 -4.51
C ALA A 50 -4.04 6.54 -3.23
N ALA A 51 -2.73 6.71 -3.33
CA ALA A 51 -1.87 7.12 -2.21
C ALA A 51 -2.29 8.49 -1.64
N THR A 52 -2.58 9.47 -2.49
CA THR A 52 -3.07 10.80 -2.07
C THR A 52 -4.43 10.69 -1.36
N GLY A 53 -5.31 9.83 -1.86
CA GLY A 53 -6.59 9.55 -1.19
C GLY A 53 -6.39 9.04 0.23
N VAL A 54 -5.50 8.06 0.41
CA VAL A 54 -5.14 7.52 1.74
C VAL A 54 -4.55 8.60 2.65
N ALA A 55 -3.63 9.43 2.14
CA ALA A 55 -3.00 10.49 2.92
C ALA A 55 -4.01 11.53 3.43
N GLY A 56 -5.07 11.78 2.67
CA GLY A 56 -6.15 12.72 3.02
C GLY A 56 -7.30 12.13 3.84
N ASP A 57 -7.30 10.83 4.09
CA ASP A 57 -8.42 10.11 4.74
C ASP A 57 -7.91 9.21 5.89
N PRO A 58 -7.72 9.78 7.09
CA PRO A 58 -7.20 9.04 8.24
C PRO A 58 -8.02 7.79 8.56
N GLY A 59 -7.35 6.66 8.73
CA GLY A 59 -7.97 5.35 8.98
C GLY A 59 -8.35 4.57 7.73
N SER A 60 -8.14 5.13 6.54
CA SER A 60 -8.24 4.40 5.28
C SER A 60 -6.96 3.64 4.95
N LEU A 61 -7.04 2.70 4.02
CA LEU A 61 -5.91 1.97 3.45
C LEU A 61 -5.89 2.10 1.93
N GLY A 62 -4.76 1.77 1.32
CA GLY A 62 -4.61 1.72 -0.12
C GLY A 62 -4.09 0.38 -0.62
N ILE A 63 -4.45 0.03 -1.85
CA ILE A 63 -3.87 -1.11 -2.58
C ILE A 63 -3.50 -0.62 -3.97
N VAL A 64 -2.22 -0.69 -4.31
CA VAL A 64 -1.68 -0.30 -5.61
C VAL A 64 -1.13 -1.52 -6.32
N ILE A 65 -1.36 -1.61 -7.63
CA ILE A 65 -1.11 -2.84 -8.37
C ILE A 65 -0.49 -2.54 -9.72
N GLY A 66 0.58 -3.22 -10.02
CA GLY A 66 1.20 -3.21 -11.35
C GLY A 66 1.72 -4.57 -11.73
N GLY A 67 2.65 -4.66 -12.66
CA GLY A 67 3.25 -5.92 -13.09
C GLY A 67 4.08 -6.59 -12.00
N SER A 68 5.01 -5.86 -11.39
CA SER A 68 5.86 -6.33 -10.30
C SER A 68 5.52 -5.71 -8.94
N GLY A 69 4.86 -4.58 -8.91
CA GLY A 69 4.58 -3.79 -7.71
C GLY A 69 5.73 -2.85 -7.30
N ASN A 70 6.90 -2.94 -7.93
CA ASN A 70 8.06 -2.13 -7.56
C ASN A 70 7.84 -0.63 -7.83
N GLY A 71 7.43 -0.29 -9.05
CA GLY A 71 7.17 1.10 -9.45
C GLY A 71 6.03 1.71 -8.65
N GLU A 72 5.00 0.94 -8.42
CA GLU A 72 3.81 1.32 -7.65
C GLU A 72 4.16 1.65 -6.19
N GLN A 73 5.02 0.82 -5.58
CA GLN A 73 5.55 1.09 -4.24
C GLN A 73 6.39 2.39 -4.21
N ILE A 74 7.32 2.53 -5.16
CA ILE A 74 8.19 3.71 -5.23
C ILE A 74 7.36 4.99 -5.41
N ALA A 75 6.41 4.99 -6.36
CA ALA A 75 5.57 6.15 -6.64
C ALA A 75 4.69 6.52 -5.44
N SER A 76 4.06 5.53 -4.81
CA SER A 76 3.21 5.76 -3.63
C SER A 76 3.99 6.38 -2.47
N ASN A 77 5.22 5.92 -2.23
CA ASN A 77 6.08 6.45 -1.17
C ASN A 77 6.61 7.87 -1.43
N LYS A 78 6.37 8.46 -2.61
CA LYS A 78 6.62 9.88 -2.88
C LYS A 78 5.54 10.80 -2.30
N VAL A 79 4.39 10.25 -1.95
CA VAL A 79 3.31 11.02 -1.32
C VAL A 79 3.57 11.11 0.18
N PRO A 80 3.68 12.33 0.75
CA PRO A 80 3.92 12.50 2.19
C PRO A 80 2.87 11.77 3.04
N GLY A 81 3.33 11.12 4.11
CA GLY A 81 2.48 10.34 5.02
C GLY A 81 2.17 8.92 4.54
N ILE A 82 2.65 8.51 3.37
CA ILE A 82 2.46 7.16 2.85
C ILE A 82 3.64 6.25 3.22
N ARG A 83 3.28 5.09 3.73
CA ARG A 83 4.17 3.95 3.95
C ARG A 83 3.66 2.79 3.12
N ALA A 84 4.07 2.75 1.85
CA ALA A 84 3.73 1.69 0.92
C ALA A 84 4.73 0.53 1.05
N ALA A 85 4.20 -0.66 1.24
CA ALA A 85 4.97 -1.89 1.35
C ALA A 85 4.64 -2.85 0.21
N LEU A 86 5.67 -3.40 -0.45
CA LEU A 86 5.53 -4.47 -1.42
C LEU A 86 5.41 -5.80 -0.68
N ALA A 87 4.34 -6.55 -0.94
CA ALA A 87 4.16 -7.89 -0.39
C ALA A 87 4.14 -8.95 -1.49
N TRP A 88 4.76 -10.10 -1.19
CA TRP A 88 4.82 -11.27 -2.06
C TRP A 88 4.55 -12.59 -1.32
N THR A 89 4.20 -12.49 -0.04
CA THR A 89 3.72 -13.57 0.81
C THR A 89 2.71 -13.02 1.81
N THR A 90 1.91 -13.91 2.38
CA THR A 90 1.01 -13.59 3.50
C THR A 90 1.77 -12.97 4.67
N GLU A 91 2.94 -13.51 5.00
CA GLU A 91 3.78 -13.00 6.09
C GLU A 91 4.25 -11.57 5.84
N THR A 92 4.75 -11.27 4.63
CA THR A 92 5.21 -9.91 4.31
C THR A 92 4.06 -8.89 4.34
N ALA A 93 2.86 -9.28 3.93
CA ALA A 93 1.67 -8.44 4.03
C ALA A 93 1.28 -8.17 5.50
N GLN A 94 1.34 -9.20 6.35
CA GLN A 94 1.06 -9.10 7.78
C GLN A 94 2.08 -8.19 8.48
N LEU A 95 3.37 -8.42 8.26
CA LEU A 95 4.44 -7.65 8.88
C LEU A 95 4.45 -6.19 8.44
N ALA A 96 4.04 -5.89 7.20
CA ALA A 96 3.88 -4.52 6.73
C ALA A 96 2.92 -3.71 7.63
N ARG A 97 1.83 -4.34 8.07
CA ARG A 97 0.90 -3.73 9.02
C ARG A 97 1.44 -3.74 10.45
N GLN A 98 1.81 -4.91 10.95
CA GLN A 98 2.19 -5.08 12.36
C GLN A 98 3.40 -4.26 12.76
N HIS A 99 4.42 -4.17 11.91
CA HIS A 99 5.69 -3.52 12.25
C HIS A 99 5.81 -2.10 11.70
N ASN A 100 5.25 -1.84 10.52
CA ASN A 100 5.47 -0.58 9.81
C ASN A 100 4.21 0.29 9.73
N ASP A 101 3.09 -0.17 10.27
CA ASP A 101 1.80 0.49 10.08
C ASP A 101 1.64 0.97 8.63
N ALA A 102 2.03 0.11 7.68
CA ALA A 102 1.96 0.45 6.26
C ALA A 102 0.50 0.74 5.91
N ASN A 103 0.26 1.89 5.30
CA ASN A 103 -1.09 2.31 4.93
C ASN A 103 -1.41 2.06 3.45
N VAL A 104 -0.41 1.65 2.66
CA VAL A 104 -0.58 1.22 1.27
C VAL A 104 0.11 -0.12 1.05
N LEU A 105 -0.61 -1.07 0.46
CA LEU A 105 -0.08 -2.34 0.00
C LEU A 105 0.23 -2.24 -1.49
N SER A 106 1.43 -2.64 -1.91
CA SER A 106 1.78 -2.78 -3.31
C SER A 106 1.84 -4.25 -3.72
N LEU A 107 1.23 -4.58 -4.85
CA LEU A 107 1.13 -5.95 -5.38
C LEU A 107 1.62 -6.02 -6.82
N GLY A 108 2.29 -7.13 -7.15
CA GLY A 108 2.71 -7.48 -8.49
C GLY A 108 1.77 -8.52 -9.13
N ALA A 109 0.85 -8.10 -9.99
CA ALA A 109 -0.16 -8.98 -10.59
C ALA A 109 0.42 -10.09 -11.47
N ARG A 110 1.67 -9.94 -11.93
CA ARG A 110 2.37 -10.94 -12.75
C ARG A 110 3.30 -11.86 -11.95
N MET A 111 3.41 -11.65 -10.64
CA MET A 111 4.40 -12.31 -9.81
C MET A 111 3.88 -13.56 -9.11
N TYR A 112 2.57 -13.68 -8.94
CA TYR A 112 1.90 -14.78 -8.25
C TYR A 112 0.45 -14.95 -8.73
N PRO A 113 -0.19 -16.10 -8.45
CA PRO A 113 -1.59 -16.33 -8.79
C PRO A 113 -2.53 -15.30 -8.17
N LEU A 114 -3.65 -15.04 -8.83
CA LEU A 114 -4.66 -14.07 -8.39
C LEU A 114 -5.17 -14.37 -6.97
N ASP A 115 -5.40 -15.63 -6.65
CA ASP A 115 -5.90 -16.03 -5.32
C ASP A 115 -4.89 -15.74 -4.20
N ASP A 116 -3.57 -15.87 -4.50
CA ASP A 116 -2.53 -15.50 -3.55
C ASP A 116 -2.53 -14.00 -3.30
N ALA A 117 -2.64 -13.19 -4.37
CA ALA A 117 -2.71 -11.73 -4.27
C ALA A 117 -3.94 -11.27 -3.46
N LEU A 118 -5.09 -11.89 -3.67
CA LEU A 118 -6.30 -11.66 -2.85
C LEU A 118 -6.07 -12.04 -1.38
N GLY A 119 -5.35 -13.13 -1.13
CA GLY A 119 -4.94 -13.56 0.21
C GLY A 119 -4.06 -12.53 0.92
N PHE A 120 -3.05 -11.99 0.22
CA PHE A 120 -2.16 -10.95 0.77
C PHE A 120 -2.93 -9.68 1.09
N ALA A 121 -3.81 -9.24 0.19
CA ALA A 121 -4.64 -8.06 0.40
C ALA A 121 -5.57 -8.23 1.61
N ARG A 122 -6.19 -9.42 1.77
CA ARG A 122 -7.04 -9.73 2.92
C ARG A 122 -6.25 -9.59 4.22
N VAL A 123 -5.12 -10.25 4.32
CA VAL A 123 -4.27 -10.21 5.52
C VAL A 123 -3.85 -8.78 5.82
N PHE A 124 -3.46 -8.00 4.82
CA PHE A 124 -3.11 -6.60 4.99
C PHE A 124 -4.27 -5.77 5.57
N VAL A 125 -5.45 -5.89 4.98
CA VAL A 125 -6.63 -5.09 5.40
C VAL A 125 -7.11 -5.48 6.81
N GLU A 126 -7.01 -6.76 7.18
CA GLU A 126 -7.50 -7.30 8.45
C GLU A 126 -6.47 -7.20 9.60
N THR A 127 -5.20 -6.90 9.30
CA THR A 127 -4.14 -6.84 10.32
C THR A 127 -4.02 -5.42 10.90
N ALA A 128 -4.04 -5.32 12.22
CA ALA A 128 -3.79 -4.06 12.92
C ALA A 128 -2.28 -3.81 13.12
N PHE A 129 -1.91 -2.54 13.34
CA PHE A 129 -0.59 -2.18 13.83
C PHE A 129 -0.37 -2.76 15.23
N SER A 130 0.83 -3.27 15.51
CA SER A 130 1.14 -3.88 16.81
C SER A 130 1.14 -2.88 17.98
N GLY A 131 1.42 -1.60 17.70
CA GLY A 131 1.55 -0.57 18.73
C GLY A 131 2.80 -0.73 19.62
N GLU A 132 3.69 -1.69 19.33
CA GLU A 132 4.90 -1.89 20.12
C GLU A 132 5.79 -0.65 20.08
N ALA A 133 6.33 -0.25 21.24
CA ALA A 133 7.14 0.98 21.40
C ALA A 133 8.33 1.04 20.42
N ARG A 134 8.99 -0.11 20.15
CA ARG A 134 10.10 -0.17 19.19
C ARG A 134 9.66 0.14 17.75
N HIS A 135 8.47 -0.31 17.35
CA HIS A 135 7.92 -0.04 16.01
C HIS A 135 7.48 1.42 15.91
N ALA A 136 6.72 1.92 16.89
CA ALA A 136 6.29 3.31 16.93
C ALA A 136 7.48 4.29 16.89
N ARG A 137 8.56 4.01 17.67
CA ARG A 137 9.78 4.83 17.65
C ARG A 137 10.42 4.89 16.27
N ARG A 138 10.55 3.76 15.57
CA ARG A 138 11.15 3.70 14.22
C ARG A 138 10.31 4.46 13.20
N LEU A 139 9.00 4.31 13.26
CA LEU A 139 8.08 5.07 12.41
C LEU A 139 8.14 6.56 12.68
N GLY A 140 8.29 6.97 13.96
CA GLY A 140 8.51 8.36 14.33
C GLY A 140 9.78 8.95 13.68
N MET A 141 10.88 8.21 13.65
CA MET A 141 12.12 8.66 12.98
C MET A 141 11.92 8.88 11.48
N ILE A 142 11.15 8.01 10.81
CA ILE A 142 10.82 8.15 9.39
C ILE A 142 9.96 9.39 9.17
N ALA A 143 8.93 9.59 9.99
CA ALA A 143 8.04 10.73 9.90
C ALA A 143 8.76 12.07 10.17
N ASP A 144 9.68 12.10 11.14
CA ASP A 144 10.49 13.26 11.43
C ASP A 144 11.41 13.62 10.25
N TYR A 145 12.06 12.61 9.65
CA TYR A 145 12.87 12.83 8.45
C TYR A 145 12.03 13.36 7.29
N GLU A 146 10.86 12.77 7.03
CA GLU A 146 9.94 13.23 5.97
C GLU A 146 9.56 14.70 6.17
N LYS A 147 9.30 15.09 7.41
CA LYS A 147 8.88 16.45 7.75
C LYS A 147 10.03 17.48 7.72
N THR A 148 11.23 17.09 8.14
CA THR A 148 12.34 18.04 8.40
C THR A 148 13.52 17.90 7.45
N GLY A 149 13.68 16.73 6.80
CA GLY A 149 14.87 16.37 6.02
C GLY A 149 16.11 16.08 6.89
N GLN A 150 15.96 16.05 8.23
CA GLN A 150 17.06 15.77 9.15
C GLN A 150 17.17 14.28 9.45
N LEU A 151 18.35 13.73 9.28
CA LEU A 151 18.62 12.32 9.61
C LEU A 151 18.50 12.08 11.12
N PRO A 152 17.99 10.90 11.54
CA PRO A 152 18.09 10.48 12.93
C PRO A 152 19.55 10.50 13.40
N PRO A 153 19.82 10.92 14.65
CA PRO A 153 21.19 10.96 15.16
C PRO A 153 21.79 9.55 15.25
N LEU A 154 23.11 9.46 15.01
CA LEU A 154 23.83 8.21 15.28
C LEU A 154 23.83 7.94 16.79
N PRO A 155 23.74 6.67 17.22
CA PRO A 155 23.92 6.33 18.61
C PRO A 155 25.34 6.73 19.06
N GLU A 156 25.46 7.23 20.29
CA GLU A 156 26.77 7.47 20.88
C GLU A 156 27.57 6.16 20.90
N ALA A 157 28.83 6.25 20.48
CA ALA A 157 29.75 5.11 20.58
C ALA A 157 29.93 4.78 22.07
N GLY A 158 29.45 3.61 22.46
CA GLY A 158 29.65 3.11 23.83
C GLY A 158 31.08 2.65 24.09
#